data_7af6232c83380d893299a6f46027b68b
#
_entry.id   7af6232c83380d893299a6f46027b68b
#
_cell.length_a   1.000
_cell.length_b   1.000
_cell.length_c   1.000
_cell.angle_alpha   90.00
_cell.angle_beta   90.00
_cell.angle_gamma   90.00
#
_symmetry.space_group_name_H-M   'P 1'
#
loop_
_entity.id
_entity.type
_entity.pdbx_description
1 polymer ?
#
loop_
_entity_poly.entity_id
_entity_poly.type
_entity_poly.pdbx_seq_one_letter_code
_entity_poly.pdbx_strand_id
1 'polypeptide(L)'
;MQNQREEALEPPGLACNGLTLGYDGRPVIEGLDLSLPPGASLAIVGESGCGKSTLLTALAGLRPAISGTVRWTSPQGGVRSIQDMRTSFVLQHLGLFPWKRVRENLALPLELSAGRCADSAGRVSAMLSELRLSGLESRFPSELSGGQRQRLALGRALIVQPQVLFMDEPFSALDALLRARMQDFLTALRRRHPCSVILVTHDISEAVALGSHVLMLAPHRRRAPECFENPAYSQELGCGDRASPAFYDTVRRIHAGLAAASGEDE
;
A
#
# COMPACT_ATOMS: atom_id res chain seq x y z
N MET A 1 -19.34 -22.22 9.84
CA MET A 1 -18.15 -22.37 8.99
C MET A 1 -18.11 -21.39 7.80
N GLN A 2 -19.22 -20.99 7.18
CA GLN A 2 -19.26 -19.93 6.15
C GLN A 2 -18.97 -18.55 6.75
N ASN A 3 -19.56 -18.18 7.90
CA ASN A 3 -19.33 -16.90 8.57
C ASN A 3 -17.84 -16.65 8.93
N GLN A 4 -17.11 -17.69 9.39
CA GLN A 4 -15.70 -17.56 9.72
C GLN A 4 -14.80 -17.39 8.48
N ARG A 5 -15.25 -17.81 7.28
CA ARG A 5 -14.51 -17.57 6.03
C ARG A 5 -14.75 -16.18 5.47
N GLU A 6 -15.92 -15.59 5.67
CA GLU A 6 -16.22 -14.21 5.27
C GLU A 6 -15.57 -13.19 6.19
N GLU A 7 -15.59 -13.40 7.52
CA GLU A 7 -14.83 -12.58 8.50
C GLU A 7 -13.32 -12.57 8.21
N ALA A 8 -12.78 -13.67 7.66
CA ALA A 8 -11.36 -13.74 7.29
C ALA A 8 -10.97 -12.86 6.10
N LEU A 9 -11.92 -12.30 5.34
CA LEU A 9 -11.68 -11.51 4.15
C LEU A 9 -11.83 -10.00 4.37
N GLU A 10 -12.43 -9.59 5.48
CA GLU A 10 -12.63 -8.17 5.76
C GLU A 10 -11.30 -7.45 6.00
N PRO A 11 -11.13 -6.24 5.42
CA PRO A 11 -9.94 -5.44 5.62
C PRO A 11 -9.78 -5.05 7.10
N PRO A 12 -8.60 -5.20 7.71
CA PRO A 12 -8.37 -4.86 9.12
C PRO A 12 -8.17 -3.35 9.32
N GLY A 13 -8.35 -2.90 10.57
CA GLY A 13 -7.80 -1.66 11.09
C GLY A 13 -6.37 -1.86 11.61
N LEU A 14 -5.68 -0.75 11.90
CA LEU A 14 -4.31 -0.75 12.42
C LEU A 14 -4.19 0.18 13.62
N ALA A 15 -3.52 -0.26 14.68
CA ALA A 15 -3.13 0.57 15.81
C ALA A 15 -1.64 0.37 16.13
N CYS A 16 -0.92 1.46 16.26
CA CYS A 16 0.44 1.49 16.80
C CYS A 16 0.44 2.31 18.09
N ASN A 17 1.12 1.81 19.12
CA ASN A 17 1.24 2.50 20.39
C ASN A 17 2.71 2.59 20.80
N GLY A 18 3.23 3.82 20.89
CA GLY A 18 4.61 4.12 21.27
C GLY A 18 5.65 3.41 20.39
N LEU A 19 5.34 3.19 19.11
CA LEU A 19 6.18 2.38 18.22
C LEU A 19 7.51 3.06 17.92
N THR A 20 8.61 2.38 18.29
CA THR A 20 9.97 2.82 18.02
C THR A 20 10.66 1.81 17.10
N LEU A 21 11.20 2.29 15.99
CA LEU A 21 11.83 1.49 14.94
C LEU A 21 13.24 1.99 14.63
N GLY A 22 14.14 1.09 14.27
CA GLY A 22 15.50 1.48 13.92
C GLY A 22 16.41 0.30 13.57
N TYR A 23 17.71 0.56 13.59
CA TYR A 23 18.77 -0.38 13.24
C TYR A 23 19.85 -0.37 14.34
N ASP A 24 20.31 -1.54 14.74
CA ASP A 24 21.41 -1.71 15.70
C ASP A 24 21.23 -0.85 16.99
N GLY A 25 19.99 -0.83 17.50
CA GLY A 25 19.64 -0.05 18.68
C GLY A 25 19.53 1.47 18.45
N ARG A 26 19.78 1.95 17.24
CA ARG A 26 19.63 3.37 16.88
C ARG A 26 18.25 3.59 16.28
N PRO A 27 17.37 4.31 16.97
CA PRO A 27 16.04 4.55 16.47
C PRO A 27 16.05 5.52 15.27
N VAL A 28 15.19 5.24 14.30
CA VAL A 28 14.89 6.07 13.12
C VAL A 28 13.52 6.72 13.28
N ILE A 29 12.57 6.00 13.84
CA ILE A 29 11.23 6.49 14.22
C ILE A 29 11.06 6.21 15.71
N GLU A 30 10.57 7.20 16.47
CA GLU A 30 10.37 7.09 17.91
C GLU A 30 8.93 7.45 18.29
N GLY A 31 8.35 6.61 19.15
CA GLY A 31 7.11 6.92 19.84
C GLY A 31 5.92 7.16 18.91
N LEU A 32 5.85 6.45 17.76
CA LEU A 32 4.73 6.62 16.83
C LEU A 32 3.46 6.03 17.42
N ASP A 33 2.45 6.89 17.59
CA ASP A 33 1.06 6.52 17.85
C ASP A 33 0.25 6.72 16.58
N LEU A 34 -0.51 5.69 16.17
CA LEU A 34 -1.29 5.65 14.95
C LEU A 34 -2.53 4.81 15.15
N SER A 35 -3.67 5.29 14.67
CA SER A 35 -4.92 4.53 14.63
C SER A 35 -5.61 4.70 13.30
N LEU A 36 -5.92 3.60 12.63
CA LEU A 36 -6.60 3.56 11.33
C LEU A 36 -7.82 2.65 11.40
N PRO A 37 -8.96 3.09 10.87
CA PRO A 37 -10.14 2.24 10.79
C PRO A 37 -9.94 1.10 9.76
N PRO A 38 -10.75 0.02 9.86
CA PRO A 38 -10.78 -1.04 8.87
C PRO A 38 -10.99 -0.53 7.45
N GLY A 39 -10.22 -1.06 6.50
CA GLY A 39 -10.29 -0.68 5.08
C GLY A 39 -9.64 0.66 4.74
N ALA A 40 -9.06 1.35 5.70
CA ALA A 40 -8.34 2.60 5.46
C ALA A 40 -7.15 2.42 4.53
N SER A 41 -6.76 3.51 3.87
CA SER A 41 -5.50 3.62 3.15
C SER A 41 -4.60 4.66 3.84
N LEU A 42 -3.44 4.21 4.31
CA LEU A 42 -2.40 5.07 4.88
C LEU A 42 -1.37 5.40 3.80
N ALA A 43 -1.19 6.67 3.50
CA ALA A 43 -0.06 7.13 2.71
C ALA A 43 1.04 7.68 3.64
N ILE A 44 2.23 7.12 3.54
CA ILE A 44 3.42 7.52 4.32
C ILE A 44 4.30 8.38 3.42
N VAL A 45 4.44 9.65 3.77
CA VAL A 45 5.25 10.62 3.01
C VAL A 45 6.40 11.15 3.85
N GLY A 46 7.46 11.56 3.19
CA GLY A 46 8.66 12.13 3.82
C GLY A 46 9.86 12.03 2.90
N GLU A 47 10.95 12.67 3.27
CA GLU A 47 12.19 12.67 2.52
C GLU A 47 12.85 11.28 2.45
N SER A 48 13.84 11.14 1.55
CA SER A 48 14.63 9.92 1.49
C SER A 48 15.38 9.70 2.81
N GLY A 49 15.37 8.46 3.29
CA GLY A 49 16.06 8.10 4.54
C GLY A 49 15.31 8.39 5.85
N CYS A 50 14.12 9.01 5.84
CA CYS A 50 13.36 9.30 7.06
C CYS A 50 12.70 8.06 7.72
N GLY A 51 12.83 6.86 7.13
CA GLY A 51 12.33 5.62 7.74
C GLY A 51 11.04 5.06 7.14
N LYS A 52 10.55 5.56 6.00
CA LYS A 52 9.30 5.08 5.36
C LYS A 52 9.26 3.57 5.12
N SER A 53 10.28 3.03 4.42
CA SER A 53 10.35 1.58 4.15
C SER A 53 10.64 0.77 5.43
N THR A 54 11.29 1.38 6.45
CA THR A 54 11.45 0.77 7.77
C THR A 54 10.09 0.59 8.45
N LEU A 55 9.26 1.64 8.42
CA LEU A 55 7.90 1.56 8.94
C LEU A 55 7.06 0.55 8.16
N LEU A 56 7.08 0.61 6.83
CA LEU A 56 6.34 -0.32 5.97
C LEU A 56 6.65 -1.78 6.31
N THR A 57 7.94 -2.13 6.43
CA THR A 57 8.38 -3.49 6.76
C THR A 57 8.04 -3.90 8.19
N ALA A 58 8.04 -2.97 9.14
CA ALA A 58 7.63 -3.23 10.52
C ALA A 58 6.12 -3.48 10.62
N LEU A 59 5.29 -2.67 9.95
CA LEU A 59 3.84 -2.88 9.89
C LEU A 59 3.47 -4.22 9.23
N ALA A 60 4.29 -4.67 8.29
CA ALA A 60 4.14 -5.97 7.65
C ALA A 60 4.65 -7.17 8.49
N GLY A 61 5.19 -6.91 9.71
CA GLY A 61 5.75 -7.95 10.55
C GLY A 61 7.07 -8.56 10.06
N LEU A 62 7.71 -7.92 9.06
CA LEU A 62 8.98 -8.36 8.49
C LEU A 62 10.19 -7.82 9.27
N ARG A 63 9.97 -6.84 10.15
CA ARG A 63 10.98 -6.22 11.01
C ARG A 63 10.44 -6.08 12.43
N PRO A 64 11.19 -6.48 13.45
CA PRO A 64 10.82 -6.25 14.84
C PRO A 64 10.92 -4.77 15.21
N ALA A 65 10.06 -4.32 16.12
CA ALA A 65 10.18 -3.03 16.78
C ALA A 65 11.27 -3.04 17.85
N ILE A 66 11.90 -1.88 18.12
CA ILE A 66 12.76 -1.68 19.28
C ILE A 66 11.88 -1.63 20.55
N SER A 67 10.76 -0.90 20.47
CA SER A 67 9.75 -0.84 21.54
C SER A 67 8.39 -0.45 20.96
N GLY A 68 7.34 -0.53 21.77
CA GLY A 68 5.97 -0.27 21.38
C GLY A 68 5.31 -1.49 20.75
N THR A 69 4.12 -1.29 20.18
CA THR A 69 3.33 -2.39 19.62
C THR A 69 2.67 -2.00 18.30
N VAL A 70 2.54 -2.98 17.40
CA VAL A 70 1.71 -2.93 16.20
C VAL A 70 0.58 -3.94 16.36
N ARG A 71 -0.65 -3.50 16.22
CA ARG A 71 -1.85 -4.34 16.33
C ARG A 71 -2.74 -4.15 15.12
N TRP A 72 -3.10 -5.25 14.49
CA TRP A 72 -4.13 -5.28 13.47
C TRP A 72 -5.45 -5.69 14.11
N THR A 73 -6.53 -5.01 13.78
CA THR A 73 -7.84 -5.24 14.38
C THR A 73 -8.84 -5.69 13.33
N SER A 74 -9.65 -6.69 13.64
CA SER A 74 -10.80 -7.02 12.80
C SER A 74 -11.88 -5.93 12.91
N PRO A 75 -12.78 -5.80 11.94
CA PRO A 75 -13.92 -4.88 12.03
C PRO A 75 -14.79 -5.11 13.26
N GLN A 76 -14.79 -6.34 13.81
CA GLN A 76 -15.51 -6.71 15.03
C GLN A 76 -14.70 -6.43 16.31
N GLY A 77 -13.52 -5.80 16.21
CA GLY A 77 -12.71 -5.37 17.36
C GLY A 77 -11.71 -6.41 17.89
N GLY A 78 -11.62 -7.59 17.31
CA GLY A 78 -10.61 -8.60 17.69
C GLY A 78 -9.21 -8.23 17.21
N VAL A 79 -8.18 -8.46 18.03
CA VAL A 79 -6.76 -8.30 17.63
C VAL A 79 -6.33 -9.51 16.81
N ARG A 80 -5.64 -9.26 15.68
CA ARG A 80 -5.13 -10.28 14.77
C ARG A 80 -3.63 -10.13 14.59
N SER A 81 -2.94 -11.24 14.44
CA SER A 81 -1.54 -11.23 14.01
C SER A 81 -1.46 -10.98 12.50
N ILE A 82 -0.48 -10.20 12.07
CA ILE A 82 -0.24 -9.98 10.63
C ILE A 82 0.15 -11.28 9.91
N GLN A 83 0.77 -12.24 10.64
CA GLN A 83 1.15 -13.55 10.11
C GLN A 83 -0.07 -14.42 9.78
N ASP A 84 -1.22 -14.18 10.43
CA ASP A 84 -2.46 -14.91 10.19
C ASP A 84 -3.31 -14.28 9.07
N MET A 85 -2.83 -13.19 8.50
CA MET A 85 -3.52 -12.46 7.44
C MET A 85 -2.90 -12.72 6.06
N ARG A 86 -3.73 -12.64 5.05
CA ARG A 86 -3.24 -12.58 3.68
C ARG A 86 -2.74 -11.18 3.39
N THR A 87 -1.44 -11.06 3.20
CA THR A 87 -0.78 -9.80 2.87
C THR A 87 -0.15 -9.90 1.49
N SER A 88 -0.03 -8.78 0.81
CA SER A 88 0.68 -8.69 -0.45
C SER A 88 1.53 -7.43 -0.52
N PHE A 89 2.58 -7.51 -1.35
CA PHE A 89 3.50 -6.42 -1.58
C PHE A 89 3.58 -6.03 -3.05
N VAL A 90 3.62 -4.73 -3.31
CA VAL A 90 4.10 -4.14 -4.57
C VAL A 90 5.37 -3.38 -4.25
N LEU A 91 6.49 -3.89 -4.75
CA LEU A 91 7.82 -3.30 -4.53
C LEU A 91 8.10 -2.22 -5.57
N GLN A 92 9.01 -1.31 -5.28
CA GLN A 92 9.47 -0.25 -6.18
C GLN A 92 9.88 -0.78 -7.57
N HIS A 93 10.57 -1.93 -7.62
CA HIS A 93 10.97 -2.60 -8.87
C HIS A 93 9.95 -3.64 -9.34
N LEU A 94 8.66 -3.52 -8.90
CA LEU A 94 7.53 -4.39 -9.23
C LEU A 94 7.71 -5.86 -8.81
N GLY A 95 8.92 -6.34 -8.62
CA GLY A 95 9.25 -7.71 -8.22
C GLY A 95 8.74 -8.80 -9.17
N LEU A 96 8.44 -8.48 -10.43
CA LEU A 96 8.02 -9.48 -11.43
C LEU A 96 9.15 -10.48 -11.69
N PHE A 97 8.77 -11.75 -11.88
CA PHE A 97 9.72 -12.80 -12.23
C PHE A 97 10.00 -12.73 -13.73
N PRO A 98 11.19 -12.27 -14.17
CA PRO A 98 11.47 -12.01 -15.59
C PRO A 98 11.51 -13.29 -16.44
N TRP A 99 11.76 -14.46 -15.83
CA TRP A 99 11.76 -15.77 -16.47
C TRP A 99 10.40 -16.46 -16.50
N LYS A 100 9.37 -15.85 -15.87
CA LYS A 100 7.99 -16.35 -15.89
C LYS A 100 7.14 -15.50 -16.82
N ARG A 101 6.25 -16.17 -17.56
CA ARG A 101 5.28 -15.49 -18.43
C ARG A 101 4.26 -14.71 -17.62
N VAL A 102 3.51 -13.81 -18.26
CA VAL A 102 2.43 -13.01 -17.63
C VAL A 102 1.47 -13.90 -16.84
N ARG A 103 0.97 -14.98 -17.46
CA ARG A 103 0.08 -15.94 -16.81
C ARG A 103 0.70 -16.58 -15.57
N GLU A 104 1.97 -16.98 -15.66
CA GLU A 104 2.69 -17.65 -14.58
C GLU A 104 3.01 -16.69 -13.42
N ASN A 105 3.30 -15.42 -13.73
CA ASN A 105 3.44 -14.39 -12.69
C ASN A 105 2.15 -14.23 -11.88
N LEU A 106 0.97 -14.29 -12.50
CA LEU A 106 -0.31 -14.23 -11.82
C LEU A 106 -0.67 -15.54 -11.09
N ALA A 107 -0.30 -16.70 -11.64
CA ALA A 107 -0.63 -17.99 -11.04
C ALA A 107 0.17 -18.28 -9.76
N LEU A 108 1.45 -17.86 -9.73
CA LEU A 108 2.37 -18.19 -8.65
C LEU A 108 1.88 -17.87 -7.23
N PRO A 109 1.30 -16.70 -6.94
CA PRO A 109 0.78 -16.43 -5.60
C PRO A 109 -0.34 -17.38 -5.19
N LEU A 110 -1.17 -17.83 -6.14
CA LEU A 110 -2.23 -18.80 -5.89
C LEU A 110 -1.66 -20.20 -5.61
N GLU A 111 -0.57 -20.58 -6.28
CA GLU A 111 0.11 -21.86 -6.07
C GLU A 111 0.79 -21.92 -4.70
N LEU A 112 1.35 -20.79 -4.23
CA LEU A 112 2.03 -20.67 -2.94
C LEU A 112 1.06 -20.53 -1.76
N SER A 113 -0.18 -20.09 -2.00
CA SER A 113 -1.19 -19.97 -0.94
C SER A 113 -1.58 -21.37 -0.45
N ALA A 114 -1.56 -21.57 0.86
CA ALA A 114 -1.93 -22.84 1.50
C ALA A 114 -3.38 -23.21 1.19
N GLY A 115 -3.57 -24.14 0.28
CA GLY A 115 -4.85 -24.59 -0.24
C GLY A 115 -4.92 -24.29 -1.74
N ARG A 116 -4.62 -25.31 -2.55
CA ARG A 116 -4.83 -25.26 -4.01
C ARG A 116 -6.24 -24.77 -4.29
N CYS A 117 -6.35 -23.52 -4.76
CA CYS A 117 -7.62 -23.00 -5.20
C CYS A 117 -8.12 -23.87 -6.36
N ALA A 118 -9.24 -24.52 -6.20
CA ALA A 118 -9.79 -25.47 -7.20
C ALA A 118 -9.99 -24.82 -8.58
N ASP A 119 -10.06 -23.46 -8.64
CA ASP A 119 -10.22 -22.69 -9.89
C ASP A 119 -9.14 -21.62 -10.04
N SER A 120 -7.88 -21.99 -9.89
CA SER A 120 -6.76 -21.05 -10.13
C SER A 120 -6.70 -20.55 -11.57
N ALA A 121 -7.05 -21.38 -12.54
CA ALA A 121 -7.03 -21.04 -13.97
C ALA A 121 -8.11 -19.98 -14.30
N GLY A 122 -9.32 -20.13 -13.79
CA GLY A 122 -10.42 -19.17 -13.95
C GLY A 122 -10.09 -17.82 -13.30
N ARG A 123 -9.54 -17.83 -12.09
CA ARG A 123 -9.11 -16.60 -11.39
C ARG A 123 -8.01 -15.87 -12.15
N VAL A 124 -7.02 -16.58 -12.70
CA VAL A 124 -5.98 -15.97 -13.54
C VAL A 124 -6.59 -15.36 -14.80
N SER A 125 -7.52 -16.05 -15.46
CA SER A 125 -8.18 -15.55 -16.66
C SER A 125 -9.03 -14.29 -16.38
N ALA A 126 -9.80 -14.30 -15.29
CA ALA A 126 -10.57 -13.14 -14.85
C ALA A 126 -9.65 -11.95 -14.54
N MET A 127 -8.58 -12.17 -13.79
CA MET A 127 -7.60 -11.13 -13.47
C MET A 127 -6.95 -10.56 -14.72
N LEU A 128 -6.54 -11.38 -15.69
CA LEU A 128 -5.98 -10.91 -16.98
C LEU A 128 -6.93 -9.95 -17.69
N SER A 129 -8.23 -10.27 -17.70
CA SER A 129 -9.26 -9.40 -18.28
C SER A 129 -9.37 -8.06 -17.53
N GLU A 130 -9.41 -8.10 -16.18
CA GLU A 130 -9.46 -6.88 -15.36
C GLU A 130 -8.22 -5.99 -15.56
N LEU A 131 -7.04 -6.59 -15.71
CA LEU A 131 -5.79 -5.90 -15.97
C LEU A 131 -5.67 -5.39 -17.40
N ARG A 132 -6.59 -5.72 -18.30
CA ARG A 132 -6.51 -5.45 -19.75
C ARG A 132 -5.21 -6.03 -20.35
N LEU A 133 -4.88 -7.27 -19.95
CA LEU A 133 -3.71 -8.02 -20.42
C LEU A 133 -4.10 -9.29 -21.20
N SER A 134 -5.38 -9.44 -21.55
CA SER A 134 -5.84 -10.53 -22.41
C SER A 134 -5.10 -10.51 -23.75
N GLY A 135 -4.66 -11.68 -24.22
CA GLY A 135 -3.82 -11.85 -25.40
C GLY A 135 -2.31 -11.67 -25.16
N LEU A 136 -1.90 -11.35 -23.93
CA LEU A 136 -0.49 -11.19 -23.54
C LEU A 136 -0.02 -12.28 -22.58
N GLU A 137 -0.80 -13.33 -22.37
CA GLU A 137 -0.60 -14.38 -21.37
C GLU A 137 0.75 -15.10 -21.50
N SER A 138 1.17 -15.30 -22.75
CA SER A 138 2.40 -16.02 -23.09
C SER A 138 3.64 -15.13 -23.13
N ARG A 139 3.50 -13.80 -23.04
CA ARG A 139 4.62 -12.87 -23.05
C ARG A 139 5.39 -12.87 -21.74
N PHE A 140 6.67 -12.52 -21.82
CA PHE A 140 7.51 -12.26 -20.66
C PHE A 140 7.40 -10.78 -20.23
N PRO A 141 7.71 -10.45 -18.96
CA PRO A 141 7.69 -9.06 -18.47
C PRO A 141 8.54 -8.09 -19.32
N SER A 142 9.64 -8.55 -19.90
CA SER A 142 10.51 -7.75 -20.79
C SER A 142 9.82 -7.31 -22.09
N GLU A 143 8.80 -8.03 -22.52
CA GLU A 143 8.03 -7.75 -23.74
C GLU A 143 6.83 -6.82 -23.50
N LEU A 144 6.62 -6.40 -22.26
CA LEU A 144 5.52 -5.52 -21.85
C LEU A 144 5.96 -4.06 -21.78
N SER A 145 5.02 -3.15 -22.05
CA SER A 145 5.21 -1.73 -21.76
C SER A 145 5.31 -1.49 -20.23
N GLY A 146 5.82 -0.32 -19.81
CA GLY A 146 5.90 0.05 -18.39
C GLY A 146 4.56 -0.05 -17.68
N GLY A 147 3.50 0.50 -18.26
CA GLY A 147 2.16 0.42 -17.70
C GLY A 147 1.56 -1.00 -17.69
N GLN A 148 1.91 -1.84 -18.66
CA GLN A 148 1.50 -3.25 -18.65
C GLN A 148 2.21 -4.02 -17.54
N ARG A 149 3.52 -3.79 -17.32
CA ARG A 149 4.26 -4.35 -16.18
C ARG A 149 3.65 -3.92 -14.86
N GLN A 150 3.31 -2.64 -14.72
CA GLN A 150 2.69 -2.11 -13.51
C GLN A 150 1.35 -2.79 -13.22
N ARG A 151 0.47 -2.90 -14.22
CA ARG A 151 -0.82 -3.60 -14.10
C ARG A 151 -0.62 -5.07 -13.71
N LEU A 152 0.36 -5.75 -14.30
CA LEU A 152 0.69 -7.13 -13.94
C LEU A 152 1.13 -7.25 -12.48
N ALA A 153 1.96 -6.33 -11.97
CA ALA A 153 2.40 -6.34 -10.57
C ALA A 153 1.25 -6.11 -9.60
N LEU A 154 0.35 -5.15 -9.89
CA LEU A 154 -0.86 -4.90 -9.11
C LEU A 154 -1.78 -6.12 -9.11
N GLY A 155 -2.03 -6.72 -10.28
CA GLY A 155 -2.86 -7.92 -10.39
C GLY A 155 -2.28 -9.11 -9.64
N ARG A 156 -0.97 -9.31 -9.70
CA ARG A 156 -0.27 -10.36 -8.95
C ARG A 156 -0.44 -10.17 -7.44
N ALA A 157 -0.40 -8.93 -6.95
CA ALA A 157 -0.61 -8.65 -5.54
C ALA A 157 -2.08 -8.85 -5.11
N LEU A 158 -3.04 -8.53 -5.98
CA LEU A 158 -4.47 -8.57 -5.64
C LEU A 158 -5.14 -9.92 -5.91
N ILE A 159 -4.55 -10.78 -6.76
CA ILE A 159 -5.17 -12.06 -7.14
C ILE A 159 -5.40 -13.01 -5.95
N VAL A 160 -4.60 -12.90 -4.89
CA VAL A 160 -4.75 -13.66 -3.65
C VAL A 160 -5.81 -13.08 -2.71
N GLN A 161 -6.45 -11.97 -3.11
CA GLN A 161 -7.41 -11.22 -2.28
C GLN A 161 -6.80 -10.89 -0.91
N PRO A 162 -5.75 -10.06 -0.86
CA PRO A 162 -5.10 -9.74 0.40
C PRO A 162 -6.02 -8.89 1.28
N GLN A 163 -5.88 -9.03 2.59
CA GLN A 163 -6.53 -8.17 3.58
C GLN A 163 -5.77 -6.86 3.74
N VAL A 164 -4.43 -6.92 3.56
CA VAL A 164 -3.55 -5.74 3.58
C VAL A 164 -2.63 -5.76 2.37
N LEU A 165 -2.61 -4.64 1.65
CA LEU A 165 -1.72 -4.39 0.53
C LEU A 165 -0.66 -3.36 0.94
N PHE A 166 0.60 -3.77 0.94
CA PHE A 166 1.76 -2.92 1.15
C PHE A 166 2.35 -2.49 -0.18
N MET A 167 2.66 -1.20 -0.32
CA MET A 167 3.24 -0.66 -1.55
C MET A 167 4.41 0.26 -1.22
N ASP A 168 5.58 -0.02 -1.77
CA ASP A 168 6.79 0.78 -1.61
C ASP A 168 7.09 1.50 -2.93
N GLU A 169 6.81 2.79 -2.99
CA GLU A 169 6.99 3.68 -4.15
C GLU A 169 6.48 3.08 -5.49
N PRO A 170 5.24 2.59 -5.54
CA PRO A 170 4.78 1.76 -6.66
C PRO A 170 4.77 2.46 -8.00
N PHE A 171 4.71 3.80 -8.04
CA PHE A 171 4.58 4.56 -9.29
C PHE A 171 5.75 5.52 -9.54
N SER A 172 6.85 5.44 -8.78
CA SER A 172 7.99 6.36 -8.86
C SER A 172 8.68 6.37 -10.22
N ALA A 173 8.70 5.25 -10.93
CA ALA A 173 9.33 5.11 -12.25
C ALA A 173 8.44 5.52 -13.44
N LEU A 174 7.24 6.05 -13.19
CA LEU A 174 6.29 6.42 -14.22
C LEU A 174 6.29 7.94 -14.48
N ASP A 175 6.08 8.32 -15.75
CA ASP A 175 5.77 9.71 -16.08
C ASP A 175 4.42 10.15 -15.46
N ALA A 176 4.20 11.45 -15.35
CA ALA A 176 3.06 12.01 -14.65
C ALA A 176 1.70 11.54 -15.19
N LEU A 177 1.55 11.42 -16.53
CA LEU A 177 0.29 11.01 -17.15
C LEU A 177 0.01 9.52 -16.89
N LEU A 178 1.01 8.67 -17.06
CA LEU A 178 0.89 7.23 -16.80
C LEU A 178 0.67 6.96 -15.32
N ARG A 179 1.34 7.71 -14.44
CA ARG A 179 1.14 7.64 -12.98
C ARG A 179 -0.31 7.91 -12.61
N ALA A 180 -0.89 9.03 -13.07
CA ALA A 180 -2.29 9.34 -12.80
C ALA A 180 -3.23 8.23 -13.26
N ARG A 181 -3.03 7.70 -14.48
CA ARG A 181 -3.83 6.57 -15.01
C ARG A 181 -3.69 5.30 -14.17
N MET A 182 -2.50 5.03 -13.62
CA MET A 182 -2.27 3.83 -12.77
C MET A 182 -2.87 4.00 -11.38
N GLN A 183 -2.91 5.21 -10.83
CA GLN A 183 -3.60 5.52 -9.58
C GLN A 183 -5.11 5.33 -9.73
N ASP A 184 -5.71 5.83 -10.80
CA ASP A 184 -7.14 5.61 -11.10
C ASP A 184 -7.43 4.12 -11.32
N PHE A 185 -6.54 3.42 -11.99
CA PHE A 185 -6.65 1.97 -12.19
C PHE A 185 -6.57 1.20 -10.87
N LEU A 186 -5.64 1.54 -9.97
CA LEU A 186 -5.55 0.95 -8.64
C LEU A 186 -6.83 1.20 -7.83
N THR A 187 -7.36 2.42 -7.86
CA THR A 187 -8.62 2.78 -7.21
C THR A 187 -9.78 1.90 -7.71
N ALA A 188 -9.90 1.72 -9.02
CA ALA A 188 -10.92 0.86 -9.61
C ALA A 188 -10.75 -0.62 -9.21
N LEU A 189 -9.52 -1.12 -9.13
CA LEU A 189 -9.24 -2.48 -8.65
C LEU A 189 -9.59 -2.66 -7.17
N ARG A 190 -9.24 -1.69 -6.30
CA ARG A 190 -9.56 -1.76 -4.87
C ARG A 190 -11.04 -1.81 -4.56
N ARG A 191 -11.88 -1.19 -5.39
CA ARG A 191 -13.35 -1.29 -5.26
C ARG A 191 -13.85 -2.72 -5.47
N ARG A 192 -13.16 -3.52 -6.30
CA ARG A 192 -13.50 -4.92 -6.58
C ARG A 192 -12.81 -5.89 -5.63
N HIS A 193 -11.65 -5.49 -5.12
CA HIS A 193 -10.81 -6.27 -4.21
C HIS A 193 -10.52 -5.43 -2.95
N PRO A 194 -11.50 -5.28 -2.03
CA PRO A 194 -11.35 -4.45 -0.84
C PRO A 194 -10.19 -4.95 0.04
N CYS A 195 -9.31 -4.02 0.41
CA CYS A 195 -8.19 -4.27 1.32
C CYS A 195 -7.75 -2.97 2.00
N SER A 196 -7.16 -3.07 3.19
CA SER A 196 -6.43 -1.95 3.78
C SER A 196 -5.14 -1.74 3.01
N VAL A 197 -4.74 -0.49 2.81
CA VAL A 197 -3.55 -0.16 2.02
C VAL A 197 -2.56 0.62 2.86
N ILE A 198 -1.30 0.22 2.81
CA ILE A 198 -0.18 1.00 3.35
C ILE A 198 0.73 1.35 2.18
N LEU A 199 0.79 2.62 1.84
CA LEU A 199 1.54 3.16 0.71
C LEU A 199 2.68 4.02 1.19
N VAL A 200 3.89 3.75 0.73
CA VAL A 200 5.04 4.66 0.86
C VAL A 200 5.23 5.38 -0.46
N THR A 201 5.37 6.69 -0.40
CA THR A 201 5.67 7.53 -1.56
C THR A 201 6.43 8.79 -1.16
N HIS A 202 7.18 9.36 -2.09
CA HIS A 202 7.75 10.71 -1.98
C HIS A 202 6.92 11.76 -2.76
N ASP A 203 5.90 11.33 -3.51
CA ASP A 203 4.99 12.21 -4.25
C ASP A 203 3.79 12.56 -3.38
N ILE A 204 3.72 13.83 -2.96
CA ILE A 204 2.65 14.34 -2.07
C ILE A 204 1.28 14.24 -2.76
N SER A 205 1.22 14.52 -4.06
CA SER A 205 -0.04 14.43 -4.81
C SER A 205 -0.55 12.98 -4.87
N GLU A 206 0.36 12.01 -4.97
CA GLU A 206 0.04 10.58 -4.88
C GLU A 206 -0.53 10.21 -3.51
N ALA A 207 0.11 10.70 -2.45
CA ALA A 207 -0.35 10.44 -1.09
C ALA A 207 -1.77 10.97 -0.84
N VAL A 208 -2.06 12.19 -1.30
CA VAL A 208 -3.40 12.79 -1.19
C VAL A 208 -4.41 12.08 -2.10
N ALA A 209 -3.99 11.61 -3.28
CA ALA A 209 -4.86 10.89 -4.19
C ALA A 209 -5.28 9.50 -3.67
N LEU A 210 -4.38 8.77 -3.00
CA LEU A 210 -4.61 7.37 -2.64
C LEU A 210 -4.85 7.12 -1.15
N GLY A 211 -4.38 8.02 -0.26
CA GLY A 211 -4.50 7.87 1.18
C GLY A 211 -5.78 8.45 1.76
N SER A 212 -6.54 7.67 2.51
CA SER A 212 -7.58 8.21 3.40
C SER A 212 -6.98 8.88 4.64
N HIS A 213 -5.75 8.46 4.99
CA HIS A 213 -4.94 9.05 6.03
C HIS A 213 -3.53 9.30 5.49
N VAL A 214 -2.90 10.37 5.94
CA VAL A 214 -1.52 10.71 5.58
C VAL A 214 -0.67 10.78 6.83
N LEU A 215 0.44 10.05 6.81
CA LEU A 215 1.48 10.10 7.84
C LEU A 215 2.70 10.80 7.27
N MET A 216 3.04 11.95 7.85
CA MET A 216 4.26 12.68 7.54
C MET A 216 5.39 12.21 8.45
N LEU A 217 6.51 11.80 7.86
CA LEU A 217 7.75 11.45 8.55
C LEU A 217 8.81 12.50 8.25
N ALA A 218 9.29 13.16 9.31
CA ALA A 218 10.40 14.11 9.21
C ALA A 218 11.76 13.38 9.26
N PRO A 219 12.80 13.88 8.57
CA PRO A 219 14.14 13.33 8.66
C PRO A 219 14.75 13.60 10.02
N HIS A 220 15.63 12.70 10.46
CA HIS A 220 16.51 12.88 11.64
C HIS A 220 15.82 13.29 12.94
N ARG A 221 14.56 12.86 13.17
CA ARG A 221 13.78 13.15 14.40
C ARG A 221 13.53 14.64 14.67
N ARG A 222 13.66 15.49 13.69
CA ARG A 222 13.45 16.94 13.85
C ARG A 222 12.01 17.29 14.24
N ARG A 223 11.06 16.39 13.93
CA ARG A 223 9.63 16.51 14.28
C ARG A 223 9.06 15.13 14.56
N ALA A 224 8.15 15.04 15.53
CA ALA A 224 7.36 13.83 15.76
C ALA A 224 6.54 13.48 14.51
N PRO A 225 6.37 12.17 14.20
CA PRO A 225 5.48 11.75 13.12
C PRO A 225 4.08 12.33 13.30
N GLU A 226 3.50 12.89 12.23
CA GLU A 226 2.16 13.47 12.25
C GLU A 226 1.25 12.69 11.31
N CYS A 227 0.18 12.09 11.87
CA CYS A 227 -0.86 11.42 11.09
C CYS A 227 -2.15 12.22 11.15
N PHE A 228 -2.83 12.37 10.01
CA PHE A 228 -4.13 13.03 9.93
C PHE A 228 -5.02 12.39 8.87
N GLU A 229 -6.33 12.52 9.07
CA GLU A 229 -7.32 12.14 8.08
C GLU A 229 -7.25 13.10 6.88
N ASN A 230 -7.31 12.55 5.68
CA ASN A 230 -7.21 13.32 4.45
C ASN A 230 -8.56 13.94 4.08
N PRO A 231 -8.74 15.27 4.19
CA PRO A 231 -10.03 15.94 3.91
C PRO A 231 -10.44 15.85 2.43
N ALA A 232 -9.49 15.57 1.54
CA ALA A 232 -9.77 15.42 0.10
C ALA A 232 -10.26 14.02 -0.25
N TYR A 233 -10.16 13.03 0.68
CA TYR A 233 -10.53 11.65 0.40
C TYR A 233 -12.05 11.47 0.42
N SER A 234 -12.60 10.98 -0.68
CA SER A 234 -14.00 10.60 -0.79
C SER A 234 -14.15 9.09 -0.61
N GLN A 235 -14.96 8.67 0.36
CA GLN A 235 -15.31 7.25 0.55
C GLN A 235 -16.05 6.70 -0.66
N GLU A 236 -16.89 7.49 -1.30
CA GLU A 236 -17.64 7.11 -2.50
C GLU A 236 -16.70 6.87 -3.70
N LEU A 237 -15.73 7.77 -3.90
CA LEU A 237 -14.73 7.64 -4.95
C LEU A 237 -13.64 6.61 -4.61
N GLY A 238 -13.42 6.32 -3.32
CA GLY A 238 -12.33 5.49 -2.83
C GLY A 238 -10.94 6.08 -3.09
N CYS A 239 -10.86 7.39 -3.28
CA CYS A 239 -9.65 8.16 -3.54
C CYS A 239 -9.84 9.64 -3.21
N GLY A 240 -8.73 10.40 -3.20
CA GLY A 240 -8.77 11.86 -3.10
C GLY A 240 -9.36 12.48 -4.37
N ASP A 241 -10.32 13.39 -4.17
CA ASP A 241 -10.91 14.14 -5.26
C ASP A 241 -9.96 15.24 -5.74
N ARG A 242 -9.26 14.97 -6.84
CA ARG A 242 -8.28 15.90 -7.44
C ARG A 242 -8.88 17.20 -7.97
N ALA A 243 -10.21 17.27 -8.15
CA ALA A 243 -10.90 18.47 -8.57
C ALA A 243 -11.29 19.37 -7.38
N SER A 244 -11.25 18.84 -6.14
CA SER A 244 -11.67 19.56 -4.96
C SER A 244 -10.63 20.58 -4.48
N PRO A 245 -11.02 21.73 -3.94
CA PRO A 245 -10.11 22.64 -3.25
C PRO A 245 -9.35 21.95 -2.10
N ALA A 246 -10.01 21.05 -1.38
CA ALA A 246 -9.42 20.29 -0.27
C ALA A 246 -8.19 19.48 -0.69
N PHE A 247 -8.13 19.02 -1.95
CA PHE A 247 -6.96 18.32 -2.48
C PHE A 247 -5.73 19.23 -2.49
N TYR A 248 -5.86 20.41 -3.05
CA TYR A 248 -4.75 21.39 -3.14
C TYR A 248 -4.35 21.93 -1.78
N ASP A 249 -5.32 22.15 -0.90
CA ASP A 249 -5.04 22.59 0.48
C ASP A 249 -4.28 21.52 1.27
N THR A 250 -4.65 20.24 1.10
CA THR A 250 -3.94 19.12 1.73
C THR A 250 -2.52 18.98 1.18
N VAL A 251 -2.33 19.11 -0.14
CA VAL A 251 -1.00 19.11 -0.76
C VAL A 251 -0.13 20.23 -0.18
N ARG A 252 -0.66 21.45 -0.07
CA ARG A 252 0.05 22.59 0.52
C ARG A 252 0.40 22.37 1.99
N ARG A 253 -0.52 21.82 2.77
CA ARG A 253 -0.30 21.48 4.20
C ARG A 253 0.88 20.52 4.34
N ILE A 254 0.92 19.45 3.54
CA ILE A 254 1.99 18.46 3.59
C ILE A 254 3.32 19.08 3.18
N HIS A 255 3.34 19.88 2.10
CA HIS A 255 4.56 20.60 1.68
C HIS A 255 5.10 21.49 2.80
N ALA A 256 4.25 22.35 3.38
CA ALA A 256 4.66 23.22 4.47
C ALA A 256 5.17 22.43 5.69
N GLY A 257 4.49 21.31 6.04
CA GLY A 257 4.91 20.46 7.16
C GLY A 257 6.26 19.79 6.94
N LEU A 258 6.56 19.34 5.73
CA LEU A 258 7.85 18.72 5.38
C LEU A 258 8.96 19.78 5.27
N ALA A 259 8.71 20.94 4.65
CA ALA A 259 9.68 22.04 4.56
C ALA A 259 10.11 22.55 5.94
N ALA A 260 9.14 22.79 6.84
CA ALA A 260 9.44 23.17 8.22
C ALA A 260 10.25 22.12 8.99
N ALA A 261 10.12 20.84 8.63
CA ALA A 261 10.90 19.77 9.23
C ALA A 261 12.30 19.62 8.63
N SER A 262 12.52 20.04 7.38
CA SER A 262 13.82 20.01 6.70
C SER A 262 14.72 21.17 7.09
N GLY A 263 14.18 22.25 7.67
CA GLY A 263 14.93 23.46 8.05
C GLY A 263 15.30 24.35 6.85
N GLU A 264 14.51 24.29 5.77
CA GLU A 264 14.69 25.09 4.55
C GLU A 264 14.07 26.50 4.65
N ASP A 265 13.63 26.93 5.84
CA ASP A 265 13.09 28.27 6.09
C ASP A 265 14.16 29.29 6.57
N GLU A 266 15.42 29.22 6.03
CA GLU A 266 16.41 30.28 6.15
C GLU A 266 16.95 30.74 4.79
#